data_ff207a5921a08bd1b1d41c7e5988eb19
#
_entry.id   ff207a5921a08bd1b1d41c7e5988eb19
#
_cell.length_a   1.000
_cell.length_b   1.000
_cell.length_c   1.000
_cell.angle_alpha   90.00
_cell.angle_beta   90.00
_cell.angle_gamma   90.00
#
_symmetry.space_group_name_H-M   'P 1'
#
loop_
_entity.id
_entity.type
_entity.pdbx_description
1 polymer ?
#
loop_
_entity_poly.entity_id
_entity_poly.type
_entity_poly.pdbx_seq_one_letter_code
_entity_poly.pdbx_strand_id
1 'polypeptide(L)'
;DVYKRQVYTAMFEELTAAIEELTEKAENGVNVMGAYDAVYAGDATKWVKYGNSLMLRLAMRVRFADAELAKKFATQAVNHSIGVMTAKDDAAQMSQGAGMTFRNNIEWLAGNYNEARMGSSIFSYLMGYEDPRLNVYFLPMDGNASYGVEAFNGKTYQAVPAGHANAQNDIYKSCSKPNIQSGTPTYWLRASEVYFLRAEAALVWEGFGSADSWYKQGIDMSFQENGVTEPVDDY
;
A
#
# COMPACT_ATOMS: atom_id res chain seq x y z
N ASP A 1 7.81 -11.89 -24.26
CA ASP A 1 7.06 -12.92 -23.53
C ASP A 1 5.55 -12.73 -23.81
N VAL A 2 5.03 -13.49 -24.79
CA VAL A 2 3.67 -13.36 -25.34
C VAL A 2 2.61 -13.54 -24.24
N TYR A 3 2.81 -14.47 -23.33
CA TYR A 3 1.86 -14.74 -22.26
C TYR A 3 1.68 -13.57 -21.27
N LYS A 4 2.76 -12.93 -20.87
CA LYS A 4 2.67 -11.78 -19.96
C LYS A 4 1.91 -10.63 -20.59
N ARG A 5 2.16 -10.34 -21.87
CA ARG A 5 1.43 -9.29 -22.59
C ARG A 5 -0.07 -9.61 -22.66
N GLN A 6 -0.43 -10.85 -23.00
CA GLN A 6 -1.83 -11.27 -23.04
C GLN A 6 -2.53 -11.13 -21.71
N VAL A 7 -1.88 -11.52 -20.60
CA VAL A 7 -2.41 -11.38 -19.25
C VAL A 7 -2.69 -9.93 -18.90
N TYR A 8 -1.71 -9.01 -19.13
CA TYR A 8 -1.92 -7.59 -18.85
C TYR A 8 -3.01 -6.98 -19.74
N THR A 9 -3.08 -7.37 -21.00
CA THR A 9 -4.14 -6.90 -21.91
C THR A 9 -5.52 -7.32 -21.39
N ALA A 10 -5.69 -8.58 -21.01
CA ALA A 10 -6.94 -9.08 -20.44
C ALA A 10 -7.30 -8.35 -19.13
N MET A 11 -6.34 -8.13 -18.25
CA MET A 11 -6.56 -7.36 -17.01
C MET A 11 -7.06 -5.93 -17.27
N PHE A 12 -6.52 -5.25 -18.27
CA PHE A 12 -6.97 -3.90 -18.64
C PHE A 12 -8.37 -3.91 -19.26
N GLU A 13 -8.69 -4.89 -20.09
CA GLU A 13 -10.01 -5.05 -20.69
C GLU A 13 -11.07 -5.34 -19.62
N GLU A 14 -10.82 -6.27 -18.73
CA GLU A 14 -11.72 -6.60 -17.61
C GLU A 14 -11.91 -5.42 -16.67
N LEU A 15 -10.83 -4.70 -16.30
CA LEU A 15 -10.93 -3.51 -15.46
C LEU A 15 -11.73 -2.39 -16.14
N THR A 16 -11.52 -2.18 -17.44
CA THR A 16 -12.29 -1.15 -18.19
C THR A 16 -13.78 -1.46 -18.14
N ALA A 17 -14.17 -2.68 -18.46
CA ALA A 17 -15.57 -3.10 -18.42
C ALA A 17 -16.18 -2.99 -17.01
N ALA A 18 -15.46 -3.41 -15.99
CA ALA A 18 -15.93 -3.32 -14.61
C ALA A 18 -16.07 -1.87 -14.13
N ILE A 19 -15.12 -0.99 -14.49
CA ILE A 19 -15.17 0.44 -14.15
C ILE A 19 -16.35 1.11 -14.83
N GLU A 20 -16.62 0.84 -16.12
CA GLU A 20 -17.75 1.38 -16.86
C GLU A 20 -19.09 1.00 -16.21
N GLU A 21 -19.28 -0.28 -15.89
CA GLU A 21 -20.50 -0.75 -15.22
C GLU A 21 -20.69 -0.14 -13.83
N LEU A 22 -19.62 -0.10 -13.01
CA LEU A 22 -19.67 0.47 -11.68
C LEU A 22 -19.86 1.99 -11.70
N THR A 23 -19.36 2.69 -12.72
CA THR A 23 -19.55 4.13 -12.88
C THR A 23 -21.04 4.46 -13.05
N GLU A 24 -21.76 3.68 -13.85
CA GLU A 24 -23.21 3.83 -13.98
C GLU A 24 -23.94 3.66 -12.64
N LYS A 25 -23.51 2.66 -11.84
CA LYS A 25 -24.08 2.43 -10.49
C LYS A 25 -23.76 3.57 -9.54
N ALA A 26 -22.53 4.07 -9.56
CA ALA A 26 -22.08 5.19 -8.73
C ALA A 26 -22.85 6.47 -9.03
N GLU A 27 -23.02 6.82 -10.30
CA GLU A 27 -23.78 8.00 -10.75
C GLU A 27 -25.26 7.94 -10.36
N ASN A 28 -25.83 6.76 -10.30
CA ASN A 28 -27.21 6.52 -9.86
C ASN A 28 -27.36 6.30 -8.36
N GLY A 29 -26.28 6.41 -7.58
CA GLY A 29 -26.30 6.22 -6.12
C GLY A 29 -26.67 4.81 -5.67
N VAL A 30 -26.41 3.81 -6.53
CA VAL A 30 -26.75 2.41 -6.25
C VAL A 30 -25.70 1.79 -5.34
N ASN A 31 -26.15 1.23 -4.21
CA ASN A 31 -25.30 0.41 -3.35
C ASN A 31 -25.18 -0.99 -3.93
N VAL A 32 -23.95 -1.44 -4.18
CA VAL A 32 -23.68 -2.74 -4.78
C VAL A 32 -23.29 -3.76 -3.71
N MET A 33 -24.01 -4.88 -3.61
CA MET A 33 -23.81 -5.95 -2.63
C MET A 33 -24.02 -5.56 -1.15
N GLY A 34 -24.11 -4.29 -0.79
CA GLY A 34 -24.40 -3.81 0.57
C GLY A 34 -23.48 -4.41 1.63
N ALA A 35 -24.06 -4.99 2.67
CA ALA A 35 -23.33 -5.58 3.79
C ALA A 35 -22.47 -6.81 3.42
N TYR A 36 -22.64 -7.39 2.26
CA TYR A 36 -21.79 -8.49 1.77
C TYR A 36 -20.45 -8.01 1.20
N ASP A 37 -20.31 -6.70 0.94
CA ASP A 37 -19.04 -6.09 0.58
C ASP A 37 -18.26 -5.72 1.85
N ALA A 38 -17.27 -6.54 2.17
CA ALA A 38 -16.41 -6.34 3.35
C ALA A 38 -15.35 -5.22 3.16
N VAL A 39 -15.25 -4.62 1.98
CA VAL A 39 -14.24 -3.60 1.65
C VAL A 39 -14.82 -2.20 1.75
N TYR A 40 -15.91 -1.93 1.04
CA TYR A 40 -16.50 -0.60 0.94
C TYR A 40 -17.99 -0.54 1.30
N ALA A 41 -18.53 -1.62 1.88
CA ALA A 41 -19.95 -1.74 2.23
C ALA A 41 -20.90 -1.38 1.08
N GLY A 42 -20.49 -1.68 -0.15
CA GLY A 42 -21.28 -1.49 -1.37
C GLY A 42 -21.17 -0.11 -2.01
N ASP A 43 -20.20 0.72 -1.61
CA ASP A 43 -19.95 2.03 -2.21
C ASP A 43 -19.33 1.88 -3.61
N ALA A 44 -20.16 2.00 -4.64
CA ALA A 44 -19.72 1.89 -6.04
C ALA A 44 -18.70 2.97 -6.43
N THR A 45 -18.79 4.19 -5.87
CA THR A 45 -17.83 5.27 -6.13
C THR A 45 -16.43 4.89 -5.68
N LYS A 46 -16.30 4.30 -4.50
CA LYS A 46 -15.01 3.81 -3.98
C LYS A 46 -14.47 2.65 -4.80
N TRP A 47 -15.34 1.75 -5.27
CA TRP A 47 -14.92 0.67 -6.17
C TRP A 47 -14.40 1.19 -7.51
N VAL A 48 -15.01 2.24 -8.09
CA VAL A 48 -14.50 2.89 -9.31
C VAL A 48 -13.13 3.53 -9.06
N LYS A 49 -12.98 4.27 -7.95
CA LYS A 49 -11.67 4.84 -7.57
C LYS A 49 -10.60 3.76 -7.41
N TYR A 50 -10.94 2.64 -6.76
CA TYR A 50 -10.04 1.49 -6.64
C TYR A 50 -9.67 0.90 -7.99
N GLY A 51 -10.65 0.66 -8.87
CA GLY A 51 -10.43 0.14 -10.22
C GLY A 51 -9.49 1.02 -11.05
N ASN A 52 -9.73 2.34 -11.07
CA ASN A 52 -8.85 3.31 -11.73
C ASN A 52 -7.44 3.31 -11.13
N SER A 53 -7.32 3.23 -9.81
CA SER A 53 -6.02 3.21 -9.14
C SER A 53 -5.26 1.91 -9.41
N LEU A 54 -5.96 0.78 -9.48
CA LEU A 54 -5.38 -0.50 -9.88
C LEU A 54 -4.95 -0.48 -11.35
N MET A 55 -5.75 0.12 -12.23
CA MET A 55 -5.38 0.32 -13.63
C MET A 55 -4.10 1.14 -13.77
N LEU A 56 -3.96 2.23 -13.01
CA LEU A 56 -2.73 3.03 -12.98
C LEU A 56 -1.54 2.20 -12.47
N ARG A 57 -1.71 1.42 -11.40
CA ARG A 57 -0.66 0.51 -10.88
C ARG A 57 -0.20 -0.47 -11.95
N LEU A 58 -1.11 -1.12 -12.65
CA LEU A 58 -0.79 -2.06 -13.73
C LEU A 58 -0.10 -1.37 -14.91
N ALA A 59 -0.54 -0.17 -15.28
CA ALA A 59 0.08 0.64 -16.32
C ALA A 59 1.55 0.95 -15.98
N MET A 60 1.83 1.41 -14.76
CA MET A 60 3.21 1.67 -14.33
C MET A 60 4.08 0.40 -14.29
N ARG A 61 3.49 -0.77 -13.99
CA ARG A 61 4.20 -2.05 -14.03
C ARG A 61 4.59 -2.50 -15.44
N VAL A 62 3.73 -2.24 -16.42
CA VAL A 62 3.96 -2.71 -17.81
C VAL A 62 4.76 -1.72 -18.66
N ARG A 63 5.03 -0.51 -18.18
CA ARG A 63 5.62 0.60 -18.96
C ARG A 63 6.95 0.30 -19.65
N PHE A 64 7.77 -0.58 -19.07
CA PHE A 64 9.04 -0.98 -19.67
C PHE A 64 8.89 -2.04 -20.75
N ALA A 65 7.78 -2.78 -20.75
CA ALA A 65 7.51 -3.82 -21.73
C ALA A 65 6.65 -3.30 -22.90
N ASP A 66 5.73 -2.36 -22.61
CA ASP A 66 4.84 -1.76 -23.61
C ASP A 66 4.46 -0.34 -23.14
N ALA A 67 5.26 0.65 -23.53
CA ALA A 67 5.09 2.04 -23.10
C ALA A 67 3.81 2.68 -23.63
N GLU A 68 3.37 2.33 -24.84
CA GLU A 68 2.14 2.88 -25.44
C GLU A 68 0.90 2.35 -24.73
N LEU A 69 0.85 1.05 -24.48
CA LEU A 69 -0.22 0.41 -23.70
C LEU A 69 -0.29 1.04 -22.31
N ALA A 70 0.86 1.19 -21.65
CA ALA A 70 0.96 1.78 -20.32
C ALA A 70 0.43 3.22 -20.29
N LYS A 71 0.88 4.08 -21.21
CA LYS A 71 0.44 5.48 -21.28
C LYS A 71 -1.06 5.58 -21.53
N LYS A 72 -1.60 4.74 -22.44
CA LYS A 72 -3.05 4.70 -22.73
C LYS A 72 -3.86 4.48 -21.46
N PHE A 73 -3.58 3.42 -20.72
CA PHE A 73 -4.36 3.05 -19.54
C PHE A 73 -4.07 3.92 -18.32
N ALA A 74 -2.85 4.42 -18.15
CA ALA A 74 -2.56 5.43 -17.15
C ALA A 74 -3.36 6.71 -17.39
N THR A 75 -3.45 7.19 -18.64
CA THR A 75 -4.24 8.37 -19.02
C THR A 75 -5.74 8.13 -18.78
N GLN A 76 -6.25 6.96 -19.16
CA GLN A 76 -7.64 6.58 -18.90
C GLN A 76 -7.97 6.62 -17.40
N ALA A 77 -7.11 6.05 -16.57
CA ALA A 77 -7.28 5.97 -15.13
C ALA A 77 -7.32 7.36 -14.46
N VAL A 78 -6.36 8.24 -14.77
CA VAL A 78 -6.26 9.54 -14.09
C VAL A 78 -7.27 10.57 -14.59
N ASN A 79 -7.78 10.42 -15.80
CA ASN A 79 -8.75 11.34 -16.40
C ASN A 79 -10.20 10.87 -16.26
N HIS A 80 -10.44 9.76 -15.59
CA HIS A 80 -11.80 9.28 -15.34
C HIS A 80 -12.59 10.28 -14.49
N SER A 81 -13.88 10.47 -14.78
CA SER A 81 -14.74 11.46 -14.11
C SER A 81 -14.78 11.33 -12.58
N ILE A 82 -14.81 10.10 -12.07
CA ILE A 82 -14.77 9.80 -10.62
C ILE A 82 -13.32 9.86 -10.10
N GLY A 83 -12.33 9.63 -10.97
CA GLY A 83 -10.91 9.70 -10.64
C GLY A 83 -10.37 8.46 -9.94
N VAL A 84 -9.16 8.63 -9.38
CA VAL A 84 -8.42 7.63 -8.59
C VAL A 84 -8.58 7.88 -7.08
N MET A 85 -8.06 6.99 -6.26
CA MET A 85 -8.02 7.16 -4.80
C MET A 85 -7.14 8.37 -4.42
N THR A 86 -7.67 9.26 -3.58
CA THR A 86 -6.99 10.50 -3.17
C THR A 86 -7.11 10.81 -1.68
N ALA A 87 -7.91 10.06 -0.95
CA ALA A 87 -8.14 10.26 0.47
C ALA A 87 -7.83 9.00 1.28
N LYS A 88 -7.51 9.16 2.55
CA LYS A 88 -7.28 8.05 3.49
C LYS A 88 -8.44 7.05 3.48
N ASP A 89 -9.67 7.55 3.40
CA ASP A 89 -10.88 6.74 3.44
C ASP A 89 -11.21 6.04 2.12
N ASP A 90 -10.43 6.29 1.06
CA ASP A 90 -10.51 5.55 -0.20
C ASP A 90 -9.76 4.21 -0.13
N ALA A 91 -8.99 3.94 0.94
CA ALA A 91 -8.17 2.74 1.05
C ALA A 91 -8.97 1.45 0.83
N ALA A 92 -8.51 0.63 -0.10
CA ALA A 92 -9.06 -0.70 -0.30
C ALA A 92 -8.48 -1.64 0.76
N GLN A 93 -9.31 -1.99 1.72
CA GLN A 93 -8.87 -2.79 2.87
C GLN A 93 -9.92 -3.84 3.23
N MET A 94 -9.45 -5.00 3.65
CA MET A 94 -10.29 -6.01 4.27
C MET A 94 -10.11 -5.96 5.78
N SER A 95 -11.24 -5.87 6.48
CA SER A 95 -11.32 -5.88 7.93
C SER A 95 -12.50 -6.74 8.38
N GLN A 96 -12.93 -6.61 9.63
CA GLN A 96 -14.12 -7.29 10.12
C GLN A 96 -15.35 -6.87 9.28
N GLY A 97 -15.92 -7.82 8.58
CA GLY A 97 -17.15 -7.64 7.77
C GLY A 97 -18.38 -8.34 8.37
N ALA A 98 -19.52 -8.17 7.73
CA ALA A 98 -20.78 -8.79 8.17
C ALA A 98 -20.68 -10.32 8.13
N GLY A 99 -20.91 -10.97 9.27
CA GLY A 99 -20.90 -12.41 9.37
C GLY A 99 -19.55 -13.10 9.15
N MET A 100 -18.48 -12.34 9.07
CA MET A 100 -17.15 -12.86 8.83
C MET A 100 -16.21 -12.56 10.00
N THR A 101 -15.51 -13.58 10.48
CA THR A 101 -14.42 -13.40 11.43
C THR A 101 -13.15 -13.08 10.65
N PHE A 102 -12.62 -11.87 10.84
CA PHE A 102 -11.38 -11.44 10.23
C PHE A 102 -10.23 -11.53 11.24
N ARG A 103 -9.09 -12.01 10.78
CA ARG A 103 -7.83 -11.95 11.52
C ARG A 103 -6.70 -11.67 10.56
N ASN A 104 -5.84 -10.70 10.92
CA ASN A 104 -4.61 -10.46 10.18
C ASN A 104 -3.57 -11.55 10.51
N ASN A 105 -3.25 -12.39 9.54
CA ASN A 105 -2.34 -13.52 9.73
C ASN A 105 -0.88 -13.11 9.99
N ILE A 106 -0.48 -11.88 9.67
CA ILE A 106 0.86 -11.36 9.98
C ILE A 106 1.07 -11.28 11.51
N GLU A 107 0.01 -10.94 12.27
CA GLU A 107 0.05 -10.96 13.73
C GLU A 107 0.40 -12.36 14.26
N TRP A 108 -0.21 -13.39 13.69
CA TRP A 108 0.08 -14.77 14.07
C TRP A 108 1.51 -15.18 13.73
N LEU A 109 1.98 -14.87 12.51
CA LEU A 109 3.35 -15.14 12.07
C LEU A 109 4.39 -14.43 12.94
N ALA A 110 4.16 -13.18 13.29
CA ALA A 110 5.06 -12.38 14.11
C ALA A 110 5.05 -12.79 15.59
N GLY A 111 3.88 -13.11 16.13
CA GLY A 111 3.68 -13.45 17.54
C GLY A 111 3.91 -14.92 17.85
N ASN A 112 3.03 -15.78 17.36
CA ASN A 112 3.00 -17.19 17.75
C ASN A 112 4.12 -18.02 17.13
N TYR A 113 4.42 -17.78 15.85
CA TYR A 113 5.46 -18.54 15.14
C TYR A 113 6.84 -17.90 15.18
N ASN A 114 6.96 -16.64 15.58
CA ASN A 114 8.22 -15.88 15.56
C ASN A 114 8.90 -15.79 14.17
N GLU A 115 8.15 -15.83 13.09
CA GLU A 115 8.67 -15.91 11.73
C GLU A 115 8.71 -14.57 10.99
N ALA A 116 7.99 -13.54 11.46
CA ALA A 116 8.00 -12.22 10.86
C ALA A 116 8.75 -11.22 11.76
N ARG A 117 9.75 -10.55 11.20
CA ARG A 117 10.58 -9.54 11.85
C ARG A 117 10.86 -8.38 10.90
N MET A 118 11.23 -7.24 11.46
CA MET A 118 11.68 -6.08 10.70
C MET A 118 12.96 -6.41 9.93
N GLY A 119 12.96 -6.21 8.62
CA GLY A 119 14.15 -6.40 7.79
C GLY A 119 15.10 -5.21 7.87
N SER A 120 16.40 -5.45 7.73
CA SER A 120 17.44 -4.41 7.79
C SER A 120 17.27 -3.33 6.71
N SER A 121 16.79 -3.67 5.52
CA SER A 121 16.61 -2.71 4.44
C SER A 121 15.62 -1.61 4.81
N ILE A 122 14.40 -1.98 5.25
CA ILE A 122 13.40 -0.98 5.67
C ILE A 122 13.84 -0.21 6.90
N PHE A 123 14.51 -0.88 7.84
CA PHE A 123 15.04 -0.26 9.05
C PHE A 123 16.07 0.82 8.74
N SER A 124 17.03 0.55 7.83
CA SER A 124 18.05 1.52 7.43
C SER A 124 17.46 2.79 6.83
N TYR A 125 16.40 2.65 6.03
CA TYR A 125 15.70 3.83 5.48
C TYR A 125 14.98 4.61 6.59
N LEU A 126 14.19 3.95 7.42
CA LEU A 126 13.42 4.61 8.46
C LEU A 126 14.32 5.30 9.49
N MET A 127 15.46 4.68 9.85
CA MET A 127 16.44 5.29 10.74
C MET A 127 17.23 6.43 10.07
N GLY A 128 17.65 6.23 8.82
CA GLY A 128 18.47 7.21 8.10
C GLY A 128 17.75 8.53 7.81
N TYR A 129 16.43 8.48 7.66
CA TYR A 129 15.58 9.66 7.49
C TYR A 129 14.88 10.10 8.78
N GLU A 130 15.19 9.49 9.91
CA GLU A 130 14.50 9.72 11.20
C GLU A 130 12.98 9.63 11.07
N ASP A 131 12.51 8.68 10.24
CA ASP A 131 11.12 8.55 9.83
C ASP A 131 10.19 8.17 11.00
N PRO A 132 9.24 9.03 11.38
CA PRO A 132 8.35 8.77 12.52
C PRO A 132 7.46 7.54 12.35
N ARG A 133 7.29 7.04 11.11
CA ARG A 133 6.54 5.81 10.82
C ARG A 133 7.22 4.55 11.37
N LEU A 134 8.49 4.61 11.76
CA LEU A 134 9.17 3.47 12.40
C LEU A 134 8.37 2.95 13.61
N ASN A 135 7.93 3.85 14.49
CA ASN A 135 7.13 3.52 15.66
C ASN A 135 5.72 2.99 15.32
N VAL A 136 5.22 3.30 14.13
CA VAL A 136 3.90 2.86 13.66
C VAL A 136 4.00 1.47 13.06
N TYR A 137 5.03 1.22 12.26
CA TYR A 137 5.19 -0.03 11.52
C TYR A 137 5.73 -1.17 12.37
N PHE A 138 6.57 -0.85 13.38
CA PHE A 138 7.28 -1.87 14.15
C PHE A 138 7.19 -1.62 15.66
N LEU A 139 7.12 -2.72 16.38
CA LEU A 139 7.29 -2.73 17.83
C LEU A 139 8.78 -2.66 18.17
N PRO A 140 9.16 -2.04 19.31
CA PRO A 140 10.51 -2.17 19.82
C PRO A 140 10.93 -3.62 19.99
N MET A 141 12.22 -3.88 20.00
CA MET A 141 12.74 -5.19 20.26
C MET A 141 12.36 -5.73 21.65
N ASP A 142 12.26 -7.04 21.78
CA ASP A 142 12.04 -7.73 23.04
C ASP A 142 13.37 -8.28 23.60
N GLY A 143 13.66 -8.03 24.88
CA GLY A 143 14.80 -8.63 25.56
C GLY A 143 16.16 -8.00 25.23
N ASN A 144 17.23 -8.76 25.41
CA ASN A 144 18.60 -8.30 25.21
C ASN A 144 19.01 -8.45 23.75
N ALA A 145 19.50 -7.36 23.18
CA ALA A 145 20.07 -7.37 21.84
C ALA A 145 21.42 -8.07 21.82
N SER A 146 21.64 -8.86 20.80
CA SER A 146 22.91 -9.53 20.56
C SER A 146 23.80 -8.81 19.53
N TYR A 147 23.25 -7.88 18.74
CA TYR A 147 23.95 -7.10 17.72
C TYR A 147 23.08 -5.93 17.23
N GLY A 148 23.69 -4.90 16.61
CA GLY A 148 23.03 -3.88 15.79
C GLY A 148 21.78 -3.25 16.41
N VAL A 149 21.87 -2.80 17.66
CA VAL A 149 20.76 -2.15 18.36
C VAL A 149 20.87 -0.66 18.19
N GLU A 150 19.77 -0.04 17.78
CA GLU A 150 19.71 1.42 17.65
C GLU A 150 18.52 1.99 18.40
N ALA A 151 18.71 3.16 18.97
CA ALA A 151 17.66 3.88 19.69
C ALA A 151 16.97 4.89 18.77
N PHE A 152 15.64 4.91 18.84
CA PHE A 152 14.81 5.88 18.14
C PHE A 152 13.67 6.33 19.05
N ASN A 153 13.58 7.64 19.30
CA ASN A 153 12.55 8.23 20.19
C ASN A 153 12.42 7.51 21.54
N GLY A 154 13.57 7.18 22.18
CA GLY A 154 13.63 6.53 23.48
C GLY A 154 13.26 5.04 23.49
N LYS A 155 13.04 4.44 22.33
CA LYS A 155 12.77 3.01 22.14
C LYS A 155 13.94 2.35 21.42
N THR A 156 14.14 1.08 21.64
CA THR A 156 15.25 0.31 21.05
C THR A 156 14.73 -0.62 19.97
N TYR A 157 15.37 -0.59 18.81
CA TYR A 157 15.00 -1.40 17.65
C TYR A 157 16.15 -2.26 17.19
N GLN A 158 15.83 -3.43 16.65
CA GLN A 158 16.77 -4.34 16.02
C GLN A 158 16.13 -5.01 14.82
N ALA A 159 16.81 -4.95 13.68
CA ALA A 159 16.36 -5.57 12.44
C ALA A 159 17.07 -6.88 12.15
N VAL A 160 16.45 -7.73 11.32
CA VAL A 160 17.06 -8.95 10.81
C VAL A 160 17.75 -8.63 9.48
N PRO A 161 19.04 -8.99 9.31
CA PRO A 161 19.73 -8.83 8.04
C PRO A 161 19.10 -9.74 6.98
N ALA A 162 18.68 -9.16 5.86
CA ALA A 162 18.12 -9.90 4.74
C ALA A 162 19.18 -10.77 4.06
N GLY A 163 18.79 -11.97 3.64
CA GLY A 163 19.69 -12.88 2.91
C GLY A 163 20.75 -13.59 3.76
N HIS A 164 20.67 -13.50 5.07
CA HIS A 164 21.61 -14.18 5.95
C HIS A 164 21.35 -15.70 5.97
N ALA A 165 22.41 -16.50 5.73
CA ALA A 165 22.29 -17.95 5.55
C ALA A 165 21.90 -18.72 6.83
N ASN A 166 22.12 -18.14 8.01
CA ASN A 166 21.87 -18.77 9.32
C ASN A 166 20.72 -18.07 10.05
N ALA A 167 19.56 -17.98 9.43
CA ALA A 167 18.35 -17.47 10.07
C ALA A 167 17.88 -18.45 11.16
N GLN A 168 18.52 -18.43 12.31
CA GLN A 168 18.11 -19.21 13.48
C GLN A 168 17.11 -18.41 14.30
N ASN A 169 15.96 -19.00 14.57
CA ASN A 169 14.91 -18.36 15.34
C ASN A 169 15.42 -17.85 16.71
N ASP A 170 16.30 -18.60 17.37
CA ASP A 170 16.84 -18.21 18.67
C ASP A 170 17.69 -16.93 18.63
N ILE A 171 18.32 -16.61 17.50
CA ILE A 171 19.11 -15.40 17.33
C ILE A 171 18.20 -14.20 17.08
N TYR A 172 17.14 -14.39 16.28
CA TYR A 172 16.31 -13.29 15.77
C TYR A 172 14.97 -13.09 16.48
N LYS A 173 14.62 -13.99 17.43
CA LYS A 173 13.31 -13.93 18.12
C LYS A 173 13.06 -12.62 18.88
N SER A 174 14.13 -11.98 19.37
CA SER A 174 14.05 -10.69 20.09
C SER A 174 14.02 -9.46 19.18
N CYS A 175 14.29 -9.61 17.88
CA CYS A 175 14.23 -8.51 16.92
C CYS A 175 12.84 -7.90 16.82
N SER A 176 12.80 -6.64 16.42
CA SER A 176 11.57 -5.85 16.26
C SER A 176 10.57 -6.55 15.35
N LYS A 177 9.30 -6.58 15.78
CA LYS A 177 8.19 -7.23 15.12
C LYS A 177 7.33 -6.21 14.38
N PRO A 178 6.62 -6.60 13.32
CA PRO A 178 5.55 -5.77 12.78
C PRO A 178 4.53 -5.39 13.87
N ASN A 179 4.15 -4.12 13.91
CA ASN A 179 3.12 -3.62 14.82
C ASN A 179 1.72 -3.90 14.24
N ILE A 180 1.35 -5.17 14.19
CA ILE A 180 0.09 -5.64 13.63
C ILE A 180 -0.66 -6.43 14.68
N GLN A 181 -1.90 -6.04 14.91
CA GLN A 181 -2.84 -6.72 15.79
C GLN A 181 -3.79 -7.61 14.97
N SER A 182 -4.49 -8.53 15.61
CA SER A 182 -5.43 -9.43 14.92
C SER A 182 -6.50 -8.67 14.12
N GLY A 183 -6.96 -7.53 14.60
CA GLY A 183 -7.93 -6.66 13.93
C GLY A 183 -7.35 -5.62 12.97
N THR A 184 -6.03 -5.56 12.81
CA THR A 184 -5.40 -4.63 11.86
C THR A 184 -5.84 -4.97 10.43
N PRO A 185 -6.41 -4.01 9.65
CA PRO A 185 -6.86 -4.29 8.29
C PRO A 185 -5.75 -4.81 7.38
N THR A 186 -6.12 -5.65 6.42
CA THR A 186 -5.25 -6.01 5.30
C THR A 186 -5.52 -5.06 4.13
N TYR A 187 -4.52 -4.25 3.80
CA TYR A 187 -4.63 -3.26 2.72
C TYR A 187 -4.25 -3.86 1.37
N TRP A 188 -5.09 -3.62 0.35
CA TRP A 188 -4.83 -4.00 -1.04
C TRP A 188 -4.23 -2.85 -1.83
N LEU A 189 -4.71 -1.62 -1.55
CA LEU A 189 -4.23 -0.38 -2.15
C LEU A 189 -4.56 0.78 -1.22
N ARG A 190 -3.63 1.72 -1.12
CA ARG A 190 -3.78 2.95 -0.33
C ARG A 190 -3.58 4.18 -1.21
N ALA A 191 -4.16 5.31 -0.84
CA ALA A 191 -4.06 6.55 -1.59
C ALA A 191 -2.61 7.06 -1.71
N SER A 192 -1.78 6.88 -0.69
CA SER A 192 -0.36 7.25 -0.75
C SER A 192 0.39 6.55 -1.89
N GLU A 193 0.13 5.27 -2.13
CA GLU A 193 0.71 4.56 -3.28
C GLU A 193 0.26 5.17 -4.60
N VAL A 194 -1.02 5.57 -4.69
CA VAL A 194 -1.55 6.18 -5.91
C VAL A 194 -0.89 7.53 -6.20
N TYR A 195 -0.61 8.33 -5.19
CA TYR A 195 0.16 9.57 -5.35
C TYR A 195 1.57 9.31 -5.86
N PHE A 196 2.27 8.29 -5.34
CA PHE A 196 3.59 7.91 -5.85
C PHE A 196 3.53 7.38 -7.29
N LEU A 197 2.51 6.61 -7.66
CA LEU A 197 2.30 6.18 -9.04
C LEU A 197 2.05 7.36 -9.98
N ARG A 198 1.32 8.40 -9.52
CA ARG A 198 1.15 9.66 -10.27
C ARG A 198 2.45 10.43 -10.41
N ALA A 199 3.27 10.48 -9.36
CA ALA A 199 4.59 11.10 -9.40
C ALA A 199 5.48 10.39 -10.44
N GLU A 200 5.51 9.06 -10.42
CA GLU A 200 6.25 8.25 -11.39
C GLU A 200 5.74 8.47 -12.83
N ALA A 201 4.42 8.51 -13.04
CA ALA A 201 3.83 8.78 -14.34
C ALA A 201 4.21 10.17 -14.87
N ALA A 202 4.22 11.19 -13.99
CA ALA A 202 4.60 12.55 -14.33
C ALA A 202 6.09 12.72 -14.68
N LEU A 203 6.98 11.84 -14.17
CA LEU A 203 8.39 11.78 -14.59
C LEU A 203 8.57 11.19 -15.99
N VAL A 204 7.66 10.33 -16.42
CA VAL A 204 7.79 9.56 -17.66
C VAL A 204 7.01 10.18 -18.81
N TRP A 205 5.84 10.78 -18.52
CA TRP A 205 4.93 11.28 -19.55
C TRP A 205 4.47 12.71 -19.25
N GLU A 206 4.39 13.51 -20.30
CA GLU A 206 3.71 14.82 -20.24
C GLU A 206 2.21 14.65 -20.01
N GLY A 207 1.60 15.63 -19.34
CA GLY A 207 0.16 15.66 -19.08
C GLY A 207 -0.28 15.04 -17.75
N PHE A 208 0.67 14.50 -16.95
CA PHE A 208 0.38 13.90 -15.63
C PHE A 208 0.60 14.83 -14.43
N GLY A 209 0.90 16.11 -14.69
CA GLY A 209 1.12 17.13 -13.66
C GLY A 209 2.57 17.20 -13.18
N SER A 210 2.78 17.67 -11.95
CA SER A 210 4.13 17.84 -11.36
C SER A 210 4.52 16.62 -10.53
N ALA A 211 5.62 15.96 -10.90
CA ALA A 211 6.14 14.81 -10.16
C ALA A 211 6.50 15.17 -8.71
N ASP A 212 7.15 16.31 -8.49
CA ASP A 212 7.49 16.82 -7.16
C ASP A 212 6.24 17.03 -6.28
N SER A 213 5.20 17.65 -6.85
CA SER A 213 3.96 17.88 -6.12
C SER A 213 3.26 16.57 -5.74
N TRP A 214 3.20 15.60 -6.67
CA TRP A 214 2.60 14.29 -6.36
C TRP A 214 3.42 13.50 -5.35
N TYR A 215 4.74 13.59 -5.41
CA TYR A 215 5.63 12.91 -4.45
C TYR A 215 5.41 13.44 -3.03
N LYS A 216 5.40 14.78 -2.85
CA LYS A 216 5.11 15.40 -1.55
C LYS A 216 3.74 15.03 -1.01
N GLN A 217 2.70 15.06 -1.86
CA GLN A 217 1.36 14.61 -1.48
C GLN A 217 1.32 13.13 -1.11
N GLY A 218 2.16 12.30 -1.74
CA GLY A 218 2.30 10.88 -1.40
C GLY A 218 2.87 10.65 0.00
N ILE A 219 3.89 11.42 0.38
CA ILE A 219 4.46 11.39 1.75
C ILE A 219 3.40 11.85 2.76
N ASP A 220 2.79 13.00 2.50
CA ASP A 220 1.74 13.61 3.34
C ASP A 220 0.58 12.63 3.57
N MET A 221 0.08 12.04 2.49
CA MET A 221 -0.96 11.01 2.58
C MET A 221 -0.51 9.80 3.37
N SER A 222 0.72 9.33 3.18
CA SER A 222 1.26 8.22 3.97
C SER A 222 1.35 8.53 5.47
N PHE A 223 1.69 9.76 5.84
CA PHE A 223 1.67 10.20 7.23
C PHE A 223 0.24 10.19 7.78
N GLN A 224 -0.72 10.79 7.08
CA GLN A 224 -2.13 10.79 7.45
C GLN A 224 -2.71 9.36 7.59
N GLU A 225 -2.40 8.47 6.66
CA GLU A 225 -2.83 7.06 6.67
C GLU A 225 -2.30 6.30 7.88
N ASN A 226 -1.14 6.69 8.40
CA ASN A 226 -0.48 6.06 9.53
C ASN A 226 -0.64 6.83 10.85
N GLY A 227 -1.43 7.92 10.85
CA GLY A 227 -1.68 8.72 12.06
C GLY A 227 -0.46 9.47 12.58
N VAL A 228 0.50 9.76 11.69
CA VAL A 228 1.68 10.57 11.96
C VAL A 228 1.29 12.04 11.82
N THR A 229 1.68 12.86 12.78
CA THR A 229 1.30 14.29 12.86
C THR A 229 2.48 15.25 12.65
N GLU A 230 3.69 14.72 12.53
CA GLU A 230 4.88 15.49 12.23
C GLU A 230 4.78 16.16 10.86
N PRO A 231 5.31 17.40 10.71
CA PRO A 231 5.32 18.07 9.41
C PRO A 231 6.14 17.31 8.37
N VAL A 232 5.63 17.26 7.14
CA VAL A 232 6.34 16.65 6.00
C VAL A 232 7.49 17.53 5.50
N ASP A 233 7.45 18.83 5.79
CA ASP A 233 8.46 19.80 5.33
C ASP A 233 9.86 19.55 5.89
N ASP A 234 9.96 18.80 6.99
CA ASP A 234 11.22 18.42 7.63
C ASP A 234 11.74 17.04 7.15
N TYR A 235 11.05 16.42 6.18
CA TYR A 235 11.31 15.05 5.68
C TYR A 235 11.98 15.04 4.26
#